data_15bcbacfd97cb3ee72ace7139f514ea7
#
_entry.id   15bcbacfd97cb3ee72ace7139f514ea7
#
_cell.length_a   1.000
_cell.length_b   1.000
_cell.length_c   1.000
_cell.angle_alpha   90.00
_cell.angle_beta   90.00
_cell.angle_gamma   90.00
#
_symmetry.space_group_name_H-M   'P 1'
#
loop_
_entity.id
_entity.type
_entity.pdbx_description
1 polymer ?
#
loop_
_entity_poly.entity_id
_entity_poly.type
_entity_poly.pdbx_seq_one_letter_code
_entity_poly.pdbx_strand_id
1 'polypeptide(L)'
;MIKVNGEYSINTVSFGFDVEVARQVNALKKNIKTEGIIPYVLSTLISLRKPIGQDYQIQIDTKKLPKGKYGFLVFANGKYYGGGFKPCPDANVDDGWMDVCLISDVKRHQIVRLAKKYQEGTHIQYKNLVSMYQAKTIHLNTENEMIY
;
A
#
# COMPACT_ATOMS: atom_id res chain seq x y z
N MET A 1 -2.65 4.47 16.14
CA MET A 1 -1.30 3.87 16.10
C MET A 1 -1.41 2.40 15.76
N ILE A 2 -0.59 1.90 14.85
CA ILE A 2 -0.59 0.49 14.38
C ILE A 2 0.61 -0.23 14.99
N LYS A 3 0.38 -1.42 15.58
CA LYS A 3 1.45 -2.29 16.09
C LYS A 3 1.67 -3.46 15.13
N VAL A 4 2.91 -3.69 14.71
CA VAL A 4 3.30 -4.77 13.79
C VAL A 4 4.51 -5.50 14.35
N ASN A 5 4.37 -6.79 14.67
CA ASN A 5 5.44 -7.65 15.18
C ASN A 5 6.28 -7.02 16.32
N GLY A 6 5.63 -6.24 17.20
CA GLY A 6 6.31 -5.57 18.32
C GLY A 6 6.70 -4.11 18.04
N GLU A 7 6.86 -3.71 16.80
CA GLU A 7 7.16 -2.35 16.37
C GLU A 7 5.89 -1.50 16.23
N TYR A 8 6.04 -0.17 16.27
CA TYR A 8 4.91 0.76 16.17
C TYR A 8 5.03 1.69 14.97
N SER A 9 3.93 1.84 14.26
CA SER A 9 3.75 2.87 13.22
C SER A 9 2.66 3.85 13.64
N ILE A 10 2.94 5.14 13.50
CA ILE A 10 1.97 6.19 13.82
C ILE A 10 0.90 6.30 12.73
N ASN A 11 1.29 6.10 11.49
CA ASN A 11 0.47 6.45 10.34
C ASN A 11 0.09 5.25 9.47
N THR A 12 1.03 4.66 8.74
CA THR A 12 0.74 3.58 7.79
C THR A 12 1.78 2.47 7.87
N VAL A 13 1.32 1.27 7.52
CA VAL A 13 2.16 0.10 7.24
C VAL A 13 1.78 -0.41 5.87
N SER A 14 2.74 -0.69 5.00
CA SER A 14 2.48 -1.18 3.66
C SER A 14 3.30 -2.41 3.31
N PHE A 15 2.78 -3.22 2.39
CA PHE A 15 3.41 -4.43 1.86
C PHE A 15 3.22 -4.51 0.35
N GLY A 16 4.04 -5.36 -0.28
CA GLY A 16 3.98 -5.58 -1.73
C GLY A 16 4.74 -4.52 -2.52
N PHE A 17 4.22 -4.18 -3.70
CA PHE A 17 4.86 -3.27 -4.64
C PHE A 17 5.11 -1.85 -4.08
N ASP A 18 4.27 -1.41 -3.15
CA ASP A 18 4.40 -0.12 -2.49
C ASP A 18 5.74 0.03 -1.74
N VAL A 19 6.19 -1.03 -1.07
CA VAL A 19 7.49 -1.07 -0.38
C VAL A 19 8.64 -0.93 -1.38
N GLU A 20 8.53 -1.58 -2.55
CA GLU A 20 9.54 -1.46 -3.59
C GLU A 20 9.63 -0.03 -4.14
N VAL A 21 8.48 0.61 -4.36
CA VAL A 21 8.43 2.03 -4.76
C VAL A 21 9.08 2.91 -3.68
N ALA A 22 8.77 2.70 -2.41
CA ALA A 22 9.34 3.48 -1.31
C ALA A 22 10.87 3.32 -1.22
N ARG A 23 11.40 2.11 -1.43
CA ARG A 23 12.86 1.87 -1.50
C ARG A 23 13.52 2.65 -2.64
N GLN A 24 12.92 2.61 -3.83
CA GLN A 24 13.42 3.35 -4.98
C GLN A 24 13.36 4.86 -4.76
N VAL A 25 12.31 5.37 -4.12
CA VAL A 25 12.21 6.79 -3.73
C VAL A 25 13.36 7.18 -2.83
N ASN A 26 13.65 6.37 -1.80
CA ASN A 26 14.74 6.66 -0.86
C ASN A 26 16.12 6.64 -1.54
N ALA A 27 16.32 5.70 -2.47
CA ALA A 27 17.54 5.64 -3.27
C ALA A 27 17.70 6.87 -4.18
N LEU A 28 16.64 7.28 -4.85
CA LEU A 28 16.64 8.45 -5.74
C LEU A 28 16.89 9.75 -4.96
N LYS A 29 16.22 9.94 -3.82
CA LYS A 29 16.38 11.14 -2.99
C LYS A 29 17.80 11.35 -2.44
N LYS A 30 18.60 10.28 -2.29
CA LYS A 30 20.00 10.38 -1.93
C LYS A 30 20.85 11.00 -3.03
N ASN A 31 20.47 10.82 -4.29
CA ASN A 31 21.28 11.18 -5.45
C ASN A 31 20.74 12.39 -6.23
N ILE A 32 19.46 12.70 -6.08
CA ILE A 32 18.78 13.75 -6.85
C ILE A 32 17.99 14.63 -5.88
N LYS A 33 18.27 15.91 -5.86
CA LYS A 33 17.51 16.91 -5.11
C LYS A 33 16.19 17.22 -5.82
N THR A 34 15.24 16.28 -5.76
CA THR A 34 13.88 16.47 -6.28
C THR A 34 12.89 16.35 -5.14
N GLU A 35 11.88 17.22 -5.15
CA GLU A 35 10.81 17.27 -4.15
C GLU A 35 9.45 16.88 -4.77
N GLY A 36 8.47 16.68 -3.89
CA GLY A 36 7.10 16.42 -4.30
C GLY A 36 6.88 15.01 -4.87
N ILE A 37 6.03 14.91 -5.89
CA ILE A 37 5.59 13.64 -6.46
C ILE A 37 6.56 13.02 -7.48
N ILE A 38 7.48 13.81 -8.04
CA ILE A 38 8.37 13.36 -9.12
C ILE A 38 9.20 12.13 -8.75
N PRO A 39 9.86 12.07 -7.55
CA PRO A 39 10.58 10.87 -7.13
C PRO A 39 9.70 9.62 -7.08
N TYR A 40 8.42 9.77 -6.70
CA TYR A 40 7.49 8.65 -6.64
C TYR A 40 7.08 8.13 -8.01
N VAL A 41 6.79 9.03 -8.96
CA VAL A 41 6.47 8.64 -10.35
C VAL A 41 7.66 7.91 -10.97
N LEU A 42 8.87 8.46 -10.83
CA LEU A 42 10.08 7.85 -11.39
C LEU A 42 10.38 6.50 -10.75
N SER A 43 10.27 6.41 -9.42
CA SER A 43 10.44 5.17 -8.66
C SER A 43 9.44 4.11 -9.07
N THR A 44 8.18 4.50 -9.28
CA THR A 44 7.13 3.60 -9.77
C THR A 44 7.52 3.02 -11.13
N LEU A 45 7.95 3.87 -12.07
CA LEU A 45 8.37 3.43 -13.41
C LEU A 45 9.56 2.45 -13.35
N ILE A 46 10.54 2.71 -12.49
CA ILE A 46 11.69 1.82 -12.29
C ILE A 46 11.22 0.48 -11.69
N SER A 47 10.37 0.54 -10.67
CA SER A 47 9.86 -0.64 -9.96
C SER A 47 8.97 -1.53 -10.83
N LEU A 48 8.35 -0.99 -11.89
CA LEU A 48 7.56 -1.78 -12.85
C LEU A 48 8.35 -2.89 -13.56
N ARG A 49 9.67 -2.91 -13.45
CA ARG A 49 10.50 -4.03 -13.95
C ARG A 49 10.35 -5.29 -13.11
N LYS A 50 9.95 -5.16 -11.84
CA LYS A 50 9.71 -6.28 -10.92
C LYS A 50 8.27 -6.80 -11.00
N PRO A 51 7.99 -8.01 -10.51
CA PRO A 51 6.62 -8.49 -10.32
C PRO A 51 5.85 -7.55 -9.39
N ILE A 52 4.59 -7.28 -9.72
CA ILE A 52 3.74 -6.36 -8.95
C ILE A 52 3.01 -7.13 -7.86
N GLY A 53 2.33 -8.22 -8.25
CA GLY A 53 1.55 -9.02 -7.33
C GLY A 53 2.34 -10.15 -6.69
N GLN A 54 2.10 -10.35 -5.39
CA GLN A 54 2.57 -11.49 -4.62
C GLN A 54 1.38 -12.21 -3.98
N ASP A 55 1.55 -13.50 -3.70
CA ASP A 55 0.53 -14.30 -3.04
C ASP A 55 0.50 -14.02 -1.54
N TYR A 56 -0.68 -13.66 -1.06
CA TYR A 56 -0.93 -13.42 0.37
C TYR A 56 -2.15 -14.18 0.84
N GLN A 57 -2.07 -14.70 2.07
CA GLN A 57 -3.20 -15.14 2.85
C GLN A 57 -3.48 -14.05 3.90
N ILE A 58 -4.65 -13.45 3.84
CA ILE A 58 -5.03 -12.31 4.68
C ILE A 58 -6.20 -12.71 5.56
N GLN A 59 -6.09 -12.42 6.84
CA GLN A 59 -7.23 -12.48 7.77
C GLN A 59 -7.42 -11.08 8.38
N ILE A 60 -8.63 -10.57 8.27
CA ILE A 60 -9.07 -9.29 8.83
C ILE A 60 -10.03 -9.59 9.98
N ASP A 61 -9.61 -9.31 11.19
CA ASP A 61 -10.28 -9.73 12.43
C ASP A 61 -10.59 -11.24 12.39
N THR A 62 -11.86 -11.62 12.37
CA THR A 62 -12.29 -13.04 12.29
C THR A 62 -12.47 -13.54 10.85
N LYS A 63 -12.45 -12.63 9.84
CA LYS A 63 -12.74 -12.94 8.45
C LYS A 63 -11.47 -13.31 7.69
N LYS A 64 -11.36 -14.54 7.25
CA LYS A 64 -10.32 -14.97 6.30
C LYS A 64 -10.72 -14.60 4.88
N LEU A 65 -9.83 -13.90 4.18
CA LEU A 65 -10.00 -13.63 2.77
C LEU A 65 -9.48 -14.82 1.95
N PRO A 66 -10.00 -15.06 0.73
CA PRO A 66 -9.40 -16.03 -0.17
C PRO A 66 -7.93 -15.71 -0.42
N LYS A 67 -7.09 -16.75 -0.52
CA LYS A 67 -5.71 -16.59 -0.96
C LYS A 67 -5.71 -15.94 -2.35
N GLY A 68 -4.90 -14.93 -2.55
CA GLY A 68 -4.88 -14.18 -3.81
C GLY A 68 -3.61 -13.37 -3.99
N LYS A 69 -3.43 -12.91 -5.24
CA LYS A 69 -2.35 -12.00 -5.58
C LYS A 69 -2.75 -10.55 -5.35
N TYR A 70 -1.94 -9.86 -4.57
CA TYR A 70 -2.12 -8.45 -4.27
C TYR A 70 -0.86 -7.68 -4.64
N GLY A 71 -1.03 -6.54 -5.29
CA GLY A 71 0.06 -5.63 -5.61
C GLY A 71 0.35 -4.66 -4.47
N PHE A 72 -0.71 -4.15 -3.83
CA PHE A 72 -0.58 -3.20 -2.72
C PHE A 72 -1.45 -3.63 -1.56
N LEU A 73 -0.86 -3.62 -0.37
CA LEU A 73 -1.57 -3.81 0.89
C LEU A 73 -1.16 -2.65 1.79
N VAL A 74 -2.10 -1.80 2.13
CA VAL A 74 -1.85 -0.64 3.00
C VAL A 74 -2.80 -0.69 4.19
N PHE A 75 -2.22 -0.61 5.36
CA PHE A 75 -2.90 -0.55 6.65
C PHE A 75 -2.64 0.83 7.23
N ALA A 76 -3.68 1.61 7.37
CA ALA A 76 -3.58 3.04 7.64
C ALA A 76 -4.36 3.46 8.89
N ASN A 77 -3.74 4.31 9.70
CA ASN A 77 -4.39 5.07 10.75
C ASN A 77 -4.83 6.46 10.23
N GLY A 78 -4.08 6.99 9.25
CA GLY A 78 -4.36 8.29 8.65
C GLY A 78 -4.51 8.24 7.14
N LYS A 79 -5.07 9.30 6.57
CA LYS A 79 -5.44 9.38 5.14
C LYS A 79 -4.25 9.42 4.19
N TYR A 80 -3.15 10.05 4.59
CA TYR A 80 -2.05 10.42 3.70
C TYR A 80 -0.74 9.77 4.10
N TYR A 81 0.06 9.40 3.11
CA TYR A 81 1.44 9.00 3.29
C TYR A 81 2.30 9.39 2.08
N GLY A 82 3.62 9.24 2.18
CA GLY A 82 4.59 9.29 1.10
C GLY A 82 4.28 10.28 -0.04
N GLY A 83 4.62 11.56 0.10
CA GLY A 83 4.45 12.54 -0.99
C GLY A 83 3.00 12.94 -1.32
N GLY A 84 2.06 12.70 -0.40
CA GLY A 84 0.66 13.14 -0.55
C GLY A 84 -0.28 12.09 -1.17
N PHE A 85 0.13 10.83 -1.22
CA PHE A 85 -0.77 9.72 -1.61
C PHE A 85 -1.83 9.47 -0.55
N LYS A 86 -3.02 9.04 -0.99
CA LYS A 86 -4.22 8.91 -0.17
C LYS A 86 -4.82 7.50 -0.29
N PRO A 87 -4.16 6.49 0.29
CA PRO A 87 -4.58 5.09 0.16
C PRO A 87 -5.94 4.80 0.82
N CYS A 88 -6.20 5.44 1.96
CA CYS A 88 -7.42 5.29 2.73
C CYS A 88 -8.07 6.66 2.93
N PRO A 89 -8.86 7.14 1.93
CA PRO A 89 -9.38 8.51 1.93
C PRO A 89 -10.33 8.80 3.07
N ASP A 90 -10.98 7.78 3.62
CA ASP A 90 -11.97 7.91 4.71
C ASP A 90 -11.35 7.65 6.09
N ALA A 91 -10.06 7.30 6.19
CA ALA A 91 -9.39 6.99 7.44
C ALA A 91 -9.53 8.13 8.46
N ASN A 92 -9.75 7.75 9.73
CA ASN A 92 -9.87 8.68 10.83
C ASN A 92 -8.93 8.25 11.97
N VAL A 93 -8.02 9.14 12.37
CA VAL A 93 -6.99 8.84 13.38
C VAL A 93 -7.54 8.62 14.78
N ASP A 94 -8.77 9.09 15.06
CA ASP A 94 -9.36 9.13 16.40
C ASP A 94 -10.45 8.07 16.63
N ASP A 95 -10.79 7.25 15.61
CA ASP A 95 -11.88 6.27 15.72
C ASP A 95 -11.42 4.91 16.30
N GLY A 96 -10.11 4.75 16.45
CA GLY A 96 -9.50 3.53 16.96
C GLY A 96 -9.59 2.33 16.01
N TRP A 97 -9.91 2.54 14.73
CA TRP A 97 -9.86 1.55 13.67
C TRP A 97 -8.64 1.71 12.78
N MET A 98 -8.28 0.66 12.12
CA MET A 98 -7.28 0.65 11.06
C MET A 98 -7.99 0.46 9.73
N ASP A 99 -7.79 1.40 8.82
CA ASP A 99 -8.30 1.28 7.46
C ASP A 99 -7.37 0.43 6.61
N VAL A 100 -7.97 -0.45 5.82
CA VAL A 100 -7.26 -1.44 5.01
C VAL A 100 -7.59 -1.22 3.54
N CYS A 101 -6.56 -0.91 2.76
CA CYS A 101 -6.65 -0.83 1.30
C CYS A 101 -5.89 -2.00 0.69
N LEU A 102 -6.60 -2.88 0.00
CA LEU A 102 -6.04 -4.00 -0.75
C LEU A 102 -6.25 -3.76 -2.24
N ILE A 103 -5.17 -3.73 -3.01
CA ILE A 103 -5.22 -3.64 -4.47
C ILE A 103 -4.72 -4.98 -5.04
N SER A 104 -5.56 -5.64 -5.82
CA SER A 104 -5.26 -6.90 -6.49
C SER A 104 -4.01 -6.77 -7.39
N ASP A 105 -3.49 -7.91 -7.85
CA ASP A 105 -2.45 -7.92 -8.87
C ASP A 105 -2.95 -7.21 -10.14
N VAL A 106 -2.34 -6.08 -10.43
CA VAL A 106 -2.72 -5.21 -11.55
C VAL A 106 -1.63 -5.24 -12.64
N LYS A 107 -2.04 -5.11 -13.88
CA LYS A 107 -1.10 -5.02 -14.99
C LYS A 107 -0.34 -3.69 -14.95
N ARG A 108 0.91 -3.69 -15.43
CA ARG A 108 1.81 -2.52 -15.42
C ARG A 108 1.16 -1.23 -15.94
N HIS A 109 0.43 -1.32 -17.07
CA HIS A 109 -0.26 -0.14 -17.63
C HIS A 109 -1.40 0.39 -16.75
N GLN A 110 -2.01 -0.48 -15.92
CA GLN A 110 -3.04 -0.09 -14.97
C GLN A 110 -2.46 0.70 -13.81
N ILE A 111 -1.23 0.39 -13.35
CA ILE A 111 -0.56 1.15 -12.28
C ILE A 111 -0.40 2.61 -12.69
N VAL A 112 0.11 2.87 -13.90
CA VAL A 112 0.30 4.25 -14.37
C VAL A 112 -1.03 5.03 -14.37
N ARG A 113 -2.12 4.36 -14.79
CA ARG A 113 -3.46 4.98 -14.78
C ARG A 113 -4.01 5.17 -13.36
N LEU A 114 -3.76 4.20 -12.48
CA LEU A 114 -4.22 4.25 -11.09
C LEU A 114 -3.41 5.20 -10.22
N ALA A 115 -2.16 5.49 -10.56
CA ALA A 115 -1.27 6.31 -9.71
C ALA A 115 -1.87 7.68 -9.37
N LYS A 116 -2.42 8.38 -10.36
CA LYS A 116 -3.11 9.67 -10.13
C LYS A 116 -4.36 9.50 -9.26
N LYS A 117 -5.16 8.46 -9.54
CA LYS A 117 -6.37 8.14 -8.78
C LYS A 117 -6.05 7.76 -7.33
N TYR A 118 -4.95 7.05 -7.15
CA TYR A 118 -4.44 6.65 -5.84
C TYR A 118 -3.96 7.86 -5.04
N GLN A 119 -3.31 8.82 -5.69
CA GLN A 119 -2.92 10.09 -5.07
C GLN A 119 -4.15 10.91 -4.65
N GLU A 120 -5.16 11.01 -5.53
CA GLU A 120 -6.40 11.74 -5.26
C GLU A 120 -7.31 11.04 -4.24
N GLY A 121 -7.10 9.75 -3.96
CA GLY A 121 -7.98 8.92 -3.14
C GLY A 121 -9.24 8.42 -3.87
N THR A 122 -9.33 8.62 -5.19
CA THR A 122 -10.48 8.22 -6.01
C THR A 122 -10.37 6.78 -6.55
N HIS A 123 -9.24 6.11 -6.32
CA HIS A 123 -9.00 4.72 -6.70
C HIS A 123 -9.99 3.75 -6.05
N ILE A 124 -10.58 4.08 -4.91
CA ILE A 124 -11.59 3.29 -4.20
C ILE A 124 -12.86 3.03 -5.04
N GLN A 125 -13.06 3.77 -6.14
CA GLN A 125 -14.16 3.57 -7.07
C GLN A 125 -13.98 2.32 -7.94
N TYR A 126 -12.76 1.82 -8.09
CA TYR A 126 -12.44 0.62 -8.89
C TYR A 126 -12.64 -0.66 -8.08
N LYS A 127 -13.90 -0.98 -7.73
CA LYS A 127 -14.29 -2.09 -6.85
C LYS A 127 -13.84 -3.48 -7.32
N ASN A 128 -13.55 -3.64 -8.60
CA ASN A 128 -12.98 -4.86 -9.18
C ASN A 128 -11.47 -5.03 -8.92
N LEU A 129 -10.78 -3.97 -8.51
CA LEU A 129 -9.34 -3.98 -8.24
C LEU A 129 -9.03 -3.62 -6.79
N VAL A 130 -9.85 -2.81 -6.17
CA VAL A 130 -9.61 -2.22 -4.85
C VAL A 130 -10.67 -2.68 -3.87
N SER A 131 -10.23 -3.25 -2.77
CA SER A 131 -11.08 -3.64 -1.63
C SER A 131 -10.69 -2.82 -0.42
N MET A 132 -11.70 -2.21 0.22
CA MET A 132 -11.53 -1.42 1.44
C MET A 132 -12.19 -2.14 2.62
N TYR A 133 -11.51 -2.16 3.76
CA TYR A 133 -12.00 -2.69 5.02
C TYR A 133 -11.60 -1.78 6.18
N GLN A 134 -12.25 -2.00 7.33
CA GLN A 134 -11.76 -1.52 8.63
C GLN A 134 -11.48 -2.72 9.52
N ALA A 135 -10.46 -2.64 10.38
CA ALA A 135 -10.01 -3.74 11.20
C ALA A 135 -9.43 -3.28 12.53
N LYS A 136 -9.47 -4.18 13.51
CA LYS A 136 -8.68 -4.09 14.75
C LYS A 136 -7.41 -4.93 14.66
N THR A 137 -7.49 -6.04 13.95
CA THR A 137 -6.39 -7.01 13.85
C THR A 137 -6.26 -7.53 12.42
N ILE A 138 -5.04 -7.64 11.92
CA ILE A 138 -4.76 -8.25 10.63
C ILE A 138 -3.67 -9.30 10.82
N HIS A 139 -3.91 -10.49 10.27
CA HIS A 139 -2.89 -11.51 10.11
C HIS A 139 -2.56 -11.63 8.62
N LEU A 140 -1.27 -11.47 8.32
CA LEU A 140 -0.75 -11.52 6.96
C LEU A 140 0.30 -12.63 6.87
N ASN A 141 0.06 -13.60 5.99
CA ASN A 141 1.03 -14.64 5.67
C ASN A 141 1.39 -14.58 4.18
N THR A 142 2.66 -14.75 3.88
CA THR A 142 3.18 -14.87 2.53
C THR A 142 4.11 -16.07 2.45
N GLU A 143 4.09 -16.77 1.32
CA GLU A 143 5.01 -17.91 1.08
C GLU A 143 6.43 -17.45 0.74
N ASN A 144 6.60 -16.21 0.34
CA ASN A 144 7.90 -15.61 0.13
C ASN A 144 8.29 -14.84 1.39
N GLU A 145 9.13 -15.43 2.22
CA GLU A 145 9.86 -14.70 3.26
C GLU A 145 10.76 -13.65 2.61
N MET A 146 10.19 -12.53 2.23
CA MET A 146 10.98 -11.32 2.11
C MET A 146 10.95 -10.64 3.46
N ILE A 147 11.91 -10.98 4.30
CA ILE A 147 12.26 -10.26 5.52
C ILE A 147 12.67 -8.84 5.10
N TYR A 148 11.89 -7.89 5.50
CA TYR A 148 12.23 -6.48 5.35
C TYR A 148 12.61 -5.91 6.69
#